data_a8d50e9f2cf6222ba36322f9e59bf1a7
#
_entry.id   a8d50e9f2cf6222ba36322f9e59bf1a7
#
_cell.length_a   1.000
_cell.length_b   1.000
_cell.length_c   1.000
_cell.angle_alpha   90.00
_cell.angle_beta   90.00
_cell.angle_gamma   90.00
#
_symmetry.space_group_name_H-M   'P 1'
#
loop_
_entity.id
_entity.type
_entity.pdbx_description
1 polymer ?
#
loop_
_entity_poly.entity_id
_entity_poly.type
_entity_poly.pdbx_seq_one_letter_code
_entity_poly.pdbx_strand_id
1 'polypeptide(L)'
;MLATSVAVAQSATSQSSPSSAAPTQTATVTIAPPMIDFGVIKPGSRQNGEFKIQNRGQTAITIESAFPSCKCTTLSDIAGKIIQPGGDLQLLASLDAPRTPGEKDAKVFVKIMSVEQPLIAKMQGVVQLPLLIQPVFIDALKGKSKGVVEITNPSQTPFRILSCDGVAPQFVDFDPIKDAPRASYRVRWDFSMIPDGKLQQWWCVQTDVADCPIVPFRIRHESTGLRFDPKMDERRWFIPESIVIAGKISPNKPVELEVEIESSVTKGKTQPTGWDTIRSVQSLDANTKTELISSKREGDRVRVQFRLTVLKSNNAFVYAPIAIVTETGTGRCFVAAVVEP
;
A
#
# COMPACT_ATOMS: atom_id res chain seq x y z
N MET A 1 -61.97 -43.73 60.85
CA MET A 1 -63.03 -43.29 59.95
C MET A 1 -62.45 -42.48 58.82
N LEU A 2 -62.81 -42.73 57.66
CA LEU A 2 -62.40 -42.11 56.39
C LEU A 2 -61.17 -42.75 55.71
N ALA A 3 -61.50 -43.59 54.76
CA ALA A 3 -60.63 -44.17 53.74
C ALA A 3 -60.27 -43.13 52.67
N THR A 4 -59.09 -43.11 52.29
CA THR A 4 -58.66 -42.32 51.12
C THR A 4 -58.07 -43.27 50.10
N SER A 5 -58.71 -43.34 48.94
CA SER A 5 -58.31 -44.15 47.79
C SER A 5 -57.04 -43.52 47.12
N VAL A 6 -56.04 -44.32 46.87
CA VAL A 6 -54.90 -43.96 46.07
C VAL A 6 -55.14 -44.42 44.63
N ALA A 7 -55.18 -43.44 43.72
CA ALA A 7 -55.25 -43.71 42.28
C ALA A 7 -53.81 -43.86 41.74
N VAL A 8 -53.51 -45.02 41.16
CA VAL A 8 -52.24 -45.28 40.45
C VAL A 8 -52.34 -44.72 39.03
N ALA A 9 -51.55 -43.69 38.74
CA ALA A 9 -51.38 -43.18 37.41
C ALA A 9 -50.28 -43.97 36.69
N GLN A 10 -50.59 -44.61 35.58
CA GLN A 10 -49.66 -45.27 34.70
C GLN A 10 -49.00 -44.23 33.84
N SER A 11 -47.65 -44.07 34.02
CA SER A 11 -46.83 -43.24 33.19
C SER A 11 -46.51 -43.94 31.87
N ALA A 12 -46.98 -43.37 30.77
CA ALA A 12 -46.62 -43.80 29.41
C ALA A 12 -45.17 -43.29 29.11
N THR A 13 -44.25 -44.20 28.95
CA THR A 13 -42.90 -43.95 28.47
C THR A 13 -42.95 -43.64 26.97
N SER A 14 -42.80 -42.35 26.63
CA SER A 14 -42.54 -41.91 25.25
C SER A 14 -41.08 -42.19 24.91
N GLN A 15 -40.84 -43.16 24.03
CA GLN A 15 -39.55 -43.39 23.41
C GLN A 15 -39.24 -42.23 22.47
N SER A 16 -38.29 -41.37 22.84
CA SER A 16 -37.68 -40.41 21.94
C SER A 16 -36.72 -41.13 21.01
N SER A 17 -37.07 -41.16 19.73
CA SER A 17 -36.17 -41.58 18.64
C SER A 17 -34.90 -40.73 18.62
N PRO A 18 -33.73 -41.31 18.40
CA PRO A 18 -32.53 -40.52 18.25
C PRO A 18 -32.63 -39.67 16.96
N SER A 19 -32.62 -38.35 17.14
CA SER A 19 -32.44 -37.38 16.05
C SER A 19 -31.14 -37.69 15.37
N SER A 20 -31.19 -38.16 14.13
CA SER A 20 -30.07 -38.30 13.24
C SER A 20 -29.46 -36.92 13.04
N ALA A 21 -28.37 -36.61 13.74
CA ALA A 21 -27.56 -35.45 13.44
C ALA A 21 -27.04 -35.57 12.00
N ALA A 22 -27.49 -34.67 11.14
CA ALA A 22 -26.97 -34.57 9.79
C ALA A 22 -25.44 -34.46 9.88
N PRO A 23 -24.68 -35.20 9.05
CA PRO A 23 -23.23 -35.11 9.07
C PRO A 23 -22.84 -33.65 8.77
N THR A 24 -22.04 -33.06 9.65
CA THR A 24 -21.39 -31.77 9.42
C THR A 24 -20.67 -31.90 8.09
N GLN A 25 -21.12 -31.19 7.05
CA GLN A 25 -20.44 -31.19 5.76
C GLN A 25 -19.03 -30.62 5.98
N THR A 26 -18.07 -31.51 6.06
CA THR A 26 -16.65 -31.16 6.00
C THR A 26 -16.45 -30.41 4.70
N ALA A 27 -15.90 -29.21 4.74
CA ALA A 27 -15.68 -28.40 3.55
C ALA A 27 -14.91 -29.23 2.51
N THR A 28 -15.60 -29.62 1.44
CA THR A 28 -15.06 -30.51 0.41
C THR A 28 -14.07 -29.80 -0.50
N VAL A 29 -14.05 -28.46 -0.46
CA VAL A 29 -13.10 -27.63 -1.23
C VAL A 29 -12.37 -26.72 -0.29
N THR A 30 -11.04 -26.65 -0.44
CA THR A 30 -10.18 -25.84 0.44
C THR A 30 -9.19 -25.01 -0.39
N ILE A 31 -8.70 -23.92 0.20
CA ILE A 31 -7.58 -23.14 -0.32
C ILE A 31 -6.42 -23.20 0.68
N ALA A 32 -5.23 -23.51 0.20
CA ALA A 32 -4.04 -23.66 1.02
C ALA A 32 -2.83 -22.96 0.36
N PRO A 33 -1.97 -22.31 1.18
CA PRO A 33 -2.16 -22.04 2.59
C PRO A 33 -3.30 -21.05 2.83
N PRO A 34 -3.93 -21.00 4.00
CA PRO A 34 -4.97 -20.01 4.30
C PRO A 34 -4.40 -18.58 4.37
N MET A 35 -3.10 -18.47 4.61
CA MET A 35 -2.40 -17.18 4.67
C MET A 35 -0.97 -17.33 4.17
N ILE A 36 -0.52 -16.35 3.38
CA ILE A 36 0.87 -16.15 3.02
C ILE A 36 1.36 -14.91 3.76
N ASP A 37 2.36 -15.07 4.63
CA ASP A 37 3.02 -13.97 5.31
C ASP A 37 4.40 -13.76 4.70
N PHE A 38 4.61 -12.58 4.10
CA PHE A 38 5.89 -12.20 3.50
C PHE A 38 6.88 -11.62 4.51
N GLY A 39 6.46 -11.46 5.78
CA GLY A 39 7.28 -10.82 6.80
C GLY A 39 7.58 -9.37 6.46
N VAL A 40 8.87 -8.99 6.54
CA VAL A 40 9.34 -7.65 6.17
C VAL A 40 9.47 -7.53 4.66
N ILE A 41 8.79 -6.54 4.09
CA ILE A 41 8.73 -6.27 2.65
C ILE A 41 9.48 -4.97 2.34
N LYS A 42 10.33 -5.01 1.31
CA LYS A 42 11.01 -3.80 0.81
C LYS A 42 9.99 -2.85 0.15
N PRO A 43 10.04 -1.53 0.41
CA PRO A 43 9.18 -0.54 -0.25
C PRO A 43 9.23 -0.63 -1.78
N GLY A 44 8.06 -0.58 -2.42
CA GLY A 44 7.93 -0.63 -3.87
C GLY A 44 8.24 -1.98 -4.52
N SER A 45 8.46 -3.05 -3.73
CA SER A 45 8.72 -4.39 -4.27
C SER A 45 7.42 -5.15 -4.54
N ARG A 46 7.51 -6.13 -5.45
CA ARG A 46 6.43 -7.10 -5.71
C ARG A 46 6.76 -8.41 -5.00
N GLN A 47 5.80 -8.90 -4.23
CA GLN A 47 5.87 -10.20 -3.57
C GLN A 47 4.99 -11.19 -4.32
N ASN A 48 5.52 -12.37 -4.64
CA ASN A 48 4.78 -13.42 -5.34
C ASN A 48 4.46 -14.55 -4.38
N GLY A 49 3.24 -15.04 -4.44
CA GLY A 49 2.76 -16.17 -3.65
C GLY A 49 1.92 -17.11 -4.50
N GLU A 50 1.70 -18.29 -3.98
CA GLU A 50 0.93 -19.32 -4.61
C GLU A 50 -0.07 -19.91 -3.63
N PHE A 51 -1.31 -20.03 -4.06
CA PHE A 51 -2.35 -20.76 -3.38
C PHE A 51 -2.71 -22.01 -4.19
N LYS A 52 -3.09 -23.05 -3.50
CA LYS A 52 -3.58 -24.29 -4.07
C LYS A 52 -5.04 -24.49 -3.67
N ILE A 53 -5.93 -24.57 -4.67
CA ILE A 53 -7.34 -24.87 -4.46
C ILE A 53 -7.48 -26.38 -4.62
N GLN A 54 -8.01 -27.06 -3.60
CA GLN A 54 -8.10 -28.53 -3.55
C GLN A 54 -9.56 -28.96 -3.50
N ASN A 55 -9.95 -29.85 -4.41
CA ASN A 55 -11.25 -30.50 -4.40
C ASN A 55 -11.16 -31.89 -3.74
N ARG A 56 -11.61 -31.99 -2.50
CA ARG A 56 -11.69 -33.24 -1.73
C ARG A 56 -13.08 -33.89 -1.81
N GLY A 57 -13.98 -33.32 -2.61
CA GLY A 57 -15.32 -33.83 -2.84
C GLY A 57 -15.35 -34.99 -3.83
N GLN A 58 -16.57 -35.50 -4.07
CA GLN A 58 -16.83 -36.60 -5.00
C GLN A 58 -17.25 -36.12 -6.40
N THR A 59 -17.48 -34.82 -6.57
CA THR A 59 -17.93 -34.24 -7.84
C THR A 59 -16.93 -33.19 -8.32
N ALA A 60 -16.82 -33.04 -9.64
CA ALA A 60 -16.02 -31.95 -10.24
C ALA A 60 -16.62 -30.60 -9.88
N ILE A 61 -15.75 -29.60 -9.65
CA ILE A 61 -16.14 -28.22 -9.39
C ILE A 61 -15.63 -27.30 -10.48
N THR A 62 -16.35 -26.22 -10.75
CA THR A 62 -15.94 -25.17 -11.69
C THR A 62 -15.70 -23.88 -10.93
N ILE A 63 -14.55 -23.25 -11.18
CA ILE A 63 -14.24 -21.94 -10.63
C ILE A 63 -15.08 -20.88 -11.39
N GLU A 64 -15.90 -20.14 -10.66
CA GLU A 64 -16.67 -19.02 -11.24
C GLU A 64 -15.75 -17.82 -11.47
N SER A 65 -15.01 -17.42 -10.44
CA SER A 65 -14.07 -16.28 -10.49
C SER A 65 -13.08 -16.30 -9.33
N ALA A 66 -11.95 -15.60 -9.51
CA ALA A 66 -11.05 -15.24 -8.42
C ALA A 66 -10.79 -13.74 -8.45
N PHE A 67 -10.82 -13.06 -7.28
CA PHE A 67 -10.59 -11.63 -7.20
C PHE A 67 -9.99 -11.23 -5.85
N PRO A 68 -9.15 -10.19 -5.82
CA PRO A 68 -8.55 -9.68 -4.59
C PRO A 68 -9.44 -8.63 -3.91
N SER A 69 -9.20 -8.39 -2.62
CA SER A 69 -9.86 -7.33 -1.85
C SER A 69 -9.33 -5.93 -2.16
N CYS A 70 -8.11 -5.81 -2.72
CA CYS A 70 -7.48 -4.55 -3.07
C CYS A 70 -6.86 -4.62 -4.48
N LYS A 71 -6.70 -3.46 -5.09
CA LYS A 71 -6.04 -3.32 -6.39
C LYS A 71 -4.52 -3.56 -6.37
N CYS A 72 -3.95 -3.56 -5.17
CA CYS A 72 -2.54 -3.90 -4.92
C CYS A 72 -2.20 -5.38 -5.10
N THR A 73 -3.18 -6.21 -5.44
CA THR A 73 -3.01 -7.65 -5.63
C THR A 73 -3.47 -8.06 -7.01
N THR A 74 -2.63 -8.80 -7.72
CA THR A 74 -2.95 -9.40 -9.02
C THR A 74 -3.04 -10.90 -8.86
N LEU A 75 -4.02 -11.52 -9.51
CA LEU A 75 -4.22 -12.97 -9.52
C LEU A 75 -4.13 -13.51 -10.94
N SER A 76 -3.64 -14.74 -11.09
CA SER A 76 -3.74 -15.45 -12.36
C SER A 76 -5.22 -15.73 -12.68
N ASP A 77 -5.57 -15.70 -13.96
CA ASP A 77 -6.92 -16.02 -14.41
C ASP A 77 -7.17 -17.54 -14.34
N ILE A 78 -8.12 -17.90 -13.49
CA ILE A 78 -8.56 -19.27 -13.29
C ILE A 78 -10.08 -19.44 -13.49
N ALA A 79 -10.76 -18.41 -13.99
CA ALA A 79 -12.18 -18.47 -14.25
C ALA A 79 -12.51 -19.56 -15.30
N GLY A 80 -13.59 -20.32 -15.07
CA GLY A 80 -14.02 -21.43 -15.92
C GLY A 80 -13.20 -22.71 -15.78
N LYS A 81 -12.11 -22.73 -15.02
CA LYS A 81 -11.32 -23.97 -14.82
C LYS A 81 -12.06 -24.97 -13.95
N ILE A 82 -11.91 -26.25 -14.31
CA ILE A 82 -12.56 -27.37 -13.63
C ILE A 82 -11.53 -28.12 -12.80
N ILE A 83 -11.87 -28.44 -11.55
CA ILE A 83 -11.07 -29.27 -10.66
C ILE A 83 -11.81 -30.59 -10.43
N GLN A 84 -11.24 -31.69 -10.89
CA GLN A 84 -11.78 -33.05 -10.72
C GLN A 84 -11.74 -33.47 -9.25
N PRO A 85 -12.56 -34.48 -8.84
CA PRO A 85 -12.46 -35.08 -7.52
C PRO A 85 -11.02 -35.51 -7.19
N GLY A 86 -10.52 -35.12 -6.01
CA GLY A 86 -9.14 -35.37 -5.58
C GLY A 86 -8.09 -34.48 -6.23
N GLY A 87 -8.46 -33.69 -7.26
CA GLY A 87 -7.55 -32.79 -7.97
C GLY A 87 -7.26 -31.47 -7.24
N ASP A 88 -6.31 -30.74 -7.79
CA ASP A 88 -5.97 -29.39 -7.33
C ASP A 88 -5.77 -28.41 -8.50
N LEU A 89 -5.82 -27.10 -8.19
CA LEU A 89 -5.57 -26.02 -9.12
C LEU A 89 -4.70 -24.95 -8.44
N GLN A 90 -3.64 -24.53 -9.12
CA GLN A 90 -2.75 -23.49 -8.68
C GLN A 90 -3.33 -22.10 -9.00
N LEU A 91 -3.31 -21.20 -8.02
CA LEU A 91 -3.64 -19.79 -8.14
C LEU A 91 -2.41 -18.95 -7.79
N LEU A 92 -1.79 -18.35 -8.80
CA LEU A 92 -0.70 -17.42 -8.59
C LEU A 92 -1.25 -16.07 -8.16
N ALA A 93 -0.62 -15.48 -7.15
CA ALA A 93 -1.00 -14.18 -6.62
C ALA A 93 0.25 -13.33 -6.43
N SER A 94 0.15 -12.03 -6.70
CA SER A 94 1.21 -11.08 -6.38
C SER A 94 0.66 -9.89 -5.59
N LEU A 95 1.45 -9.44 -4.61
CA LEU A 95 1.16 -8.29 -3.76
C LEU A 95 2.19 -7.19 -4.07
N ASP A 96 1.73 -6.05 -4.56
CA ASP A 96 2.55 -4.86 -4.76
C ASP A 96 2.66 -4.09 -3.44
N ALA A 97 3.88 -4.01 -2.91
CA ALA A 97 4.16 -3.26 -1.69
C ALA A 97 4.17 -1.75 -1.98
N PRO A 98 3.50 -0.93 -1.15
CA PRO A 98 3.63 0.52 -1.26
C PRO A 98 5.07 0.98 -0.97
N ARG A 99 5.39 2.22 -1.38
CA ARG A 99 6.69 2.84 -1.04
C ARG A 99 6.70 3.38 0.38
N THR A 100 5.52 3.61 0.95
CA THR A 100 5.36 4.07 2.33
C THR A 100 5.37 2.88 3.31
N PRO A 101 6.05 3.01 4.46
CA PRO A 101 6.08 1.95 5.47
C PRO A 101 4.71 1.75 6.12
N GLY A 102 4.49 0.53 6.61
CA GLY A 102 3.27 0.13 7.32
C GLY A 102 2.84 -1.30 7.01
N GLU A 103 1.83 -1.76 7.73
CA GLU A 103 1.23 -3.06 7.48
C GLU A 103 0.50 -3.07 6.13
N LYS A 104 0.63 -4.19 5.44
CA LYS A 104 -0.05 -4.45 4.18
C LYS A 104 -0.70 -5.81 4.22
N ASP A 105 -1.99 -5.84 3.90
CA ASP A 105 -2.74 -7.09 3.77
C ASP A 105 -3.69 -7.04 2.58
N ALA A 106 -4.02 -8.22 2.06
CA ALA A 106 -5.02 -8.43 1.03
C ALA A 106 -5.70 -9.77 1.23
N LYS A 107 -7.01 -9.80 1.00
CA LYS A 107 -7.77 -11.05 0.91
C LYS A 107 -7.89 -11.48 -0.55
N VAL A 108 -7.83 -12.77 -0.77
CA VAL A 108 -8.08 -13.45 -2.05
C VAL A 108 -9.37 -14.22 -1.91
N PHE A 109 -10.33 -13.92 -2.77
CA PHE A 109 -11.62 -14.59 -2.83
C PHE A 109 -11.69 -15.50 -4.05
N VAL A 110 -12.10 -16.73 -3.88
CA VAL A 110 -12.34 -17.67 -4.97
C VAL A 110 -13.78 -18.14 -4.89
N LYS A 111 -14.58 -17.80 -5.90
CA LYS A 111 -15.94 -18.25 -6.05
C LYS A 111 -15.98 -19.54 -6.87
N ILE A 112 -16.78 -20.49 -6.41
CA ILE A 112 -17.03 -21.76 -7.04
C ILE A 112 -18.51 -21.79 -7.47
N MET A 113 -18.79 -22.25 -8.68
CA MET A 113 -20.16 -22.39 -9.17
C MET A 113 -20.97 -23.25 -8.22
N SER A 114 -22.20 -22.82 -7.93
CA SER A 114 -23.15 -23.51 -7.04
C SER A 114 -22.71 -23.61 -5.57
N VAL A 115 -21.68 -22.87 -5.16
CA VAL A 115 -21.27 -22.72 -3.76
C VAL A 115 -21.48 -21.27 -3.34
N GLU A 116 -22.32 -21.06 -2.33
CA GLU A 116 -22.71 -19.70 -1.90
C GLU A 116 -21.54 -18.91 -1.31
N GLN A 117 -20.72 -19.56 -0.48
CA GLN A 117 -19.63 -18.91 0.23
C GLN A 117 -18.33 -19.04 -0.56
N PRO A 118 -17.61 -17.92 -0.83
CA PRO A 118 -16.30 -17.98 -1.47
C PRO A 118 -15.26 -18.59 -0.53
N LEU A 119 -14.26 -19.27 -1.09
CA LEU A 119 -13.03 -19.56 -0.37
C LEU A 119 -12.28 -18.26 -0.15
N ILE A 120 -11.68 -18.09 1.04
CA ILE A 120 -10.95 -16.90 1.41
C ILE A 120 -9.55 -17.30 1.86
N ALA A 121 -8.55 -16.67 1.27
CA ALA A 121 -7.16 -16.70 1.73
C ALA A 121 -6.63 -15.28 1.97
N LYS A 122 -5.51 -15.15 2.67
CA LYS A 122 -4.91 -13.86 3.01
C LYS A 122 -3.46 -13.80 2.55
N MET A 123 -3.02 -12.62 2.10
CA MET A 123 -1.63 -12.26 1.93
C MET A 123 -1.33 -11.10 2.86
N GLN A 124 -0.20 -11.10 3.53
CA GLN A 124 0.18 -9.99 4.41
C GLN A 124 1.69 -9.80 4.48
N GLY A 125 2.11 -8.65 4.98
CA GLY A 125 3.49 -8.32 5.29
C GLY A 125 3.61 -6.90 5.84
N VAL A 126 4.80 -6.53 6.30
CA VAL A 126 5.10 -5.20 6.85
C VAL A 126 6.10 -4.52 5.93
N VAL A 127 5.67 -3.46 5.26
CA VAL A 127 6.59 -2.63 4.46
C VAL A 127 7.44 -1.81 5.40
N GLN A 128 8.76 -1.99 5.31
CA GLN A 128 9.71 -1.36 6.21
C GLN A 128 10.85 -0.73 5.43
N LEU A 129 11.17 0.51 5.77
CA LEU A 129 12.40 1.17 5.32
C LEU A 129 13.61 0.53 6.02
N PRO A 130 14.83 0.69 5.47
CA PRO A 130 16.06 0.31 6.18
C PRO A 130 16.19 0.99 7.55
N LEU A 131 15.62 2.18 7.70
CA LEU A 131 15.48 2.89 8.98
C LEU A 131 14.05 2.77 9.50
N LEU A 132 13.90 2.47 10.78
CA LEU A 132 12.61 2.50 11.47
C LEU A 132 12.20 3.94 11.75
N ILE A 133 10.92 4.26 11.56
CA ILE A 133 10.38 5.58 11.80
C ILE A 133 9.16 5.51 12.73
N GLN A 134 9.10 6.45 13.68
CA GLN A 134 8.00 6.56 14.61
C GLN A 134 7.68 8.03 14.92
N PRO A 135 6.42 8.46 14.71
CA PRO A 135 5.34 7.74 14.03
C PRO A 135 5.63 7.56 12.54
N VAL A 136 4.95 6.63 11.86
CA VAL A 136 5.11 6.37 10.41
C VAL A 136 4.59 7.51 9.52
N PHE A 137 3.89 8.47 10.09
CA PHE A 137 3.41 9.70 9.44
C PHE A 137 3.38 10.86 10.43
N ILE A 138 3.42 12.08 9.92
CA ILE A 138 3.27 13.29 10.71
C ILE A 138 1.77 13.62 10.83
N ASP A 139 1.27 13.63 12.07
CA ASP A 139 -0.11 14.02 12.37
C ASP A 139 -0.16 15.52 12.68
N ALA A 140 -0.53 16.31 11.68
CA ALA A 140 -0.70 17.76 11.75
C ALA A 140 -2.18 18.19 11.68
N LEU A 141 -3.11 17.28 12.02
CA LEU A 141 -4.54 17.56 12.06
C LEU A 141 -4.91 18.41 13.29
N LYS A 142 -6.08 19.07 13.20
CA LYS A 142 -6.68 19.87 14.30
C LYS A 142 -5.77 20.98 14.81
N GLY A 143 -5.08 21.67 13.87
CA GLY A 143 -4.21 22.81 14.20
C GLY A 143 -2.86 22.43 14.85
N LYS A 144 -2.49 21.16 14.87
CA LYS A 144 -1.21 20.72 15.36
C LYS A 144 -0.12 21.05 14.34
N SER A 145 0.77 21.98 14.70
CA SER A 145 1.81 22.51 13.79
C SER A 145 3.23 22.05 14.12
N LYS A 146 3.44 21.36 15.25
CA LYS A 146 4.77 20.96 15.74
C LYS A 146 4.74 19.56 16.33
N GLY A 147 5.87 18.88 16.28
CA GLY A 147 6.03 17.58 16.91
C GLY A 147 7.43 17.02 16.76
N VAL A 148 7.55 15.74 17.04
CA VAL A 148 8.82 14.99 17.00
C VAL A 148 8.58 13.70 16.25
N VAL A 149 9.55 13.31 15.46
CA VAL A 149 9.68 11.96 14.89
C VAL A 149 10.95 11.32 15.44
N GLU A 150 10.94 10.00 15.54
CA GLU A 150 12.11 9.20 15.86
C GLU A 150 12.51 8.39 14.63
N ILE A 151 13.82 8.36 14.35
CA ILE A 151 14.40 7.60 13.25
C ILE A 151 15.52 6.74 13.82
N THR A 152 15.39 5.42 13.70
CA THR A 152 16.30 4.46 14.31
C THR A 152 16.82 3.47 13.29
N ASN A 153 18.13 3.22 13.34
CA ASN A 153 18.74 2.13 12.60
C ASN A 153 18.58 0.81 13.43
N PRO A 154 17.80 -0.16 12.94
CA PRO A 154 17.53 -1.39 13.69
C PRO A 154 18.80 -2.23 13.92
N SER A 155 19.81 -2.10 13.06
CA SER A 155 21.10 -2.78 13.23
C SER A 155 22.02 -2.12 14.27
N GLN A 156 21.55 -1.07 14.94
CA GLN A 156 22.33 -0.28 15.92
C GLN A 156 23.59 0.38 15.33
N THR A 157 23.72 0.41 14.00
CA THR A 157 24.81 1.11 13.34
C THR A 157 24.56 2.61 13.40
N PRO A 158 25.52 3.41 13.90
CA PRO A 158 25.42 4.87 13.89
C PRO A 158 25.28 5.42 12.48
N PHE A 159 24.47 6.47 12.33
CA PHE A 159 24.28 7.20 11.07
C PHE A 159 24.14 8.70 11.34
N ARG A 160 24.02 9.51 10.29
CA ARG A 160 23.79 10.95 10.40
C ARG A 160 22.50 11.35 9.71
N ILE A 161 21.79 12.30 10.31
CA ILE A 161 20.73 13.06 9.63
C ILE A 161 21.39 14.33 9.11
N LEU A 162 21.30 14.52 7.79
CA LEU A 162 22.03 15.59 7.08
C LEU A 162 21.15 16.84 6.91
N SER A 163 19.87 16.67 6.60
CA SER A 163 18.90 17.75 6.48
C SER A 163 17.46 17.28 6.70
N CYS A 164 16.55 18.24 6.91
CA CYS A 164 15.11 18.04 6.88
C CYS A 164 14.52 19.02 5.87
N ASP A 165 13.95 18.52 4.77
CA ASP A 165 13.53 19.34 3.61
C ASP A 165 14.61 20.32 3.13
N GLY A 166 15.88 19.90 3.16
CA GLY A 166 17.01 20.70 2.75
C GLY A 166 17.51 21.73 3.77
N VAL A 167 16.88 21.85 4.94
CA VAL A 167 17.33 22.73 6.04
C VAL A 167 17.97 21.94 7.17
N ALA A 168 18.72 22.62 8.04
CA ALA A 168 19.38 21.99 9.17
C ALA A 168 18.41 21.29 10.12
N PRO A 169 18.68 20.04 10.56
CA PRO A 169 17.80 19.30 11.46
C PRO A 169 17.70 19.97 12.84
N GLN A 170 16.50 19.96 13.40
CA GLN A 170 16.27 20.38 14.79
C GLN A 170 16.20 19.14 15.67
N PHE A 171 17.33 18.78 16.26
CA PHE A 171 17.40 17.60 17.12
C PHE A 171 16.79 17.83 18.51
N VAL A 172 16.37 16.73 19.13
CA VAL A 172 16.05 16.65 20.56
C VAL A 172 17.17 15.87 21.22
N ASP A 173 17.82 16.46 22.24
CA ASP A 173 18.86 15.82 23.04
C ASP A 173 20.10 15.34 22.22
N PHE A 174 20.46 16.06 21.14
CA PHE A 174 21.63 15.80 20.32
C PHE A 174 22.19 17.09 19.74
N ASP A 175 23.51 17.28 19.90
CA ASP A 175 24.27 18.39 19.31
C ASP A 175 25.17 17.84 18.19
N PRO A 176 24.89 18.15 16.90
CA PRO A 176 25.64 17.58 15.79
C PRO A 176 27.12 18.01 15.73
N ILE A 177 27.51 19.04 16.52
CA ILE A 177 28.89 19.51 16.58
C ILE A 177 29.66 18.78 17.69
N LYS A 178 29.01 18.46 18.81
CA LYS A 178 29.65 17.90 20.00
C LYS A 178 29.49 16.40 20.16
N ASP A 179 28.34 15.87 19.70
CA ASP A 179 28.01 14.48 19.92
C ASP A 179 28.46 13.60 18.75
N ALA A 180 28.92 12.39 19.07
CA ALA A 180 29.18 11.36 18.06
C ALA A 180 27.87 10.88 17.41
N PRO A 181 27.90 10.43 16.15
CA PRO A 181 26.74 9.84 15.50
C PRO A 181 26.11 8.72 16.32
N ARG A 182 24.78 8.60 16.28
CA ARG A 182 23.99 7.64 17.04
C ARG A 182 23.21 6.72 16.13
N ALA A 183 22.71 5.61 16.66
CA ALA A 183 21.81 4.70 15.94
C ALA A 183 20.35 5.17 15.99
N SER A 184 20.01 6.18 16.79
CA SER A 184 18.66 6.73 16.90
C SER A 184 18.69 8.23 17.11
N TYR A 185 17.76 8.93 16.47
CA TYR A 185 17.59 10.37 16.58
C TYR A 185 16.12 10.73 16.77
N ARG A 186 15.89 11.74 17.60
CA ARG A 186 14.60 12.42 17.73
C ARG A 186 14.72 13.78 17.06
N VAL A 187 13.88 14.06 16.04
CA VAL A 187 13.94 15.27 15.23
C VAL A 187 12.59 16.01 15.31
N ARG A 188 12.67 17.32 15.52
CA ARG A 188 11.48 18.18 15.55
C ARG A 188 11.06 18.56 14.14
N TRP A 189 9.76 18.56 13.92
CA TRP A 189 9.15 19.22 12.79
C TRP A 189 8.31 20.41 13.27
N ASP A 190 8.29 21.49 12.49
CA ASP A 190 7.56 22.72 12.79
C ASP A 190 7.02 23.32 11.49
N PHE A 191 5.70 23.30 11.35
CA PHE A 191 4.98 23.87 10.21
C PHE A 191 4.24 25.17 10.57
N SER A 192 4.45 25.74 11.77
CA SER A 192 3.73 26.91 12.25
C SER A 192 3.94 28.17 11.40
N MET A 193 5.03 28.24 10.66
CA MET A 193 5.37 29.36 9.78
C MET A 193 4.96 29.12 8.32
N ILE A 194 4.39 27.96 8.01
CA ILE A 194 3.93 27.63 6.65
C ILE A 194 2.50 28.15 6.50
N PRO A 195 2.22 29.04 5.52
CA PRO A 195 0.89 29.56 5.29
C PRO A 195 -0.11 28.45 4.95
N ASP A 196 -1.38 28.63 5.32
CA ASP A 196 -2.47 27.72 4.97
C ASP A 196 -2.50 27.44 3.46
N GLY A 197 -2.67 26.16 3.10
CA GLY A 197 -2.69 25.70 1.71
C GLY A 197 -1.33 25.64 1.02
N LYS A 198 -0.23 25.99 1.71
CA LYS A 198 1.15 25.82 1.20
C LYS A 198 1.88 24.62 1.79
N LEU A 199 1.27 23.95 2.78
CA LEU A 199 1.87 22.75 3.37
C LEU A 199 2.01 21.65 2.33
N GLN A 200 3.22 21.10 2.25
CA GLN A 200 3.53 20.00 1.35
C GLN A 200 2.91 18.68 1.85
N GLN A 201 2.75 17.71 0.97
CA GLN A 201 2.23 16.40 1.36
C GLN A 201 3.24 15.54 2.09
N TRP A 202 4.53 15.81 1.91
CA TRP A 202 5.63 15.02 2.42
C TRP A 202 6.67 15.93 3.08
N TRP A 203 7.23 15.45 4.17
CA TRP A 203 8.39 16.00 4.82
C TRP A 203 9.51 14.97 4.73
N CYS A 204 10.66 15.36 4.21
CA CYS A 204 11.73 14.45 3.88
C CYS A 204 12.95 14.67 4.76
N VAL A 205 13.47 13.61 5.38
CA VAL A 205 14.69 13.61 6.16
C VAL A 205 15.80 12.95 5.35
N GLN A 206 16.88 13.70 5.09
CA GLN A 206 18.08 13.21 4.41
C GLN A 206 19.01 12.55 5.40
N THR A 207 19.56 11.38 5.04
CA THR A 207 20.51 10.61 5.85
C THR A 207 21.75 10.22 5.05
N ASP A 208 22.82 9.77 5.74
CA ASP A 208 24.01 9.19 5.11
C ASP A 208 23.91 7.66 4.91
N VAL A 209 22.76 7.05 5.24
CA VAL A 209 22.53 5.61 5.04
C VAL A 209 22.38 5.34 3.54
N ALA A 210 23.26 4.50 2.97
CA ALA A 210 23.32 4.27 1.53
C ALA A 210 22.00 3.77 0.93
N ASP A 211 21.32 2.82 1.59
CA ASP A 211 20.08 2.23 1.14
C ASP A 211 18.83 3.03 1.54
N CYS A 212 19.02 4.13 2.29
CA CYS A 212 17.93 4.98 2.76
C CYS A 212 18.37 6.45 2.82
N PRO A 213 18.84 7.06 1.72
CA PRO A 213 19.35 8.42 1.73
C PRO A 213 18.25 9.46 2.01
N ILE A 214 16.98 9.09 1.86
CA ILE A 214 15.81 9.92 2.12
C ILE A 214 14.76 9.10 2.84
N VAL A 215 14.27 9.63 3.96
CA VAL A 215 13.16 9.09 4.75
C VAL A 215 11.96 10.00 4.56
N PRO A 216 10.92 9.60 3.80
CA PRO A 216 9.74 10.41 3.58
C PRO A 216 8.71 10.19 4.68
N PHE A 217 8.19 11.27 5.25
CA PHE A 217 7.06 11.25 6.17
C PHE A 217 5.83 11.85 5.51
N ARG A 218 4.76 11.07 5.40
CA ARG A 218 3.47 11.59 4.93
C ARG A 218 2.91 12.56 5.97
N ILE A 219 2.60 13.79 5.56
CA ILE A 219 1.94 14.76 6.42
C ILE A 219 0.44 14.56 6.29
N ARG A 220 -0.24 14.30 7.40
CA ARG A 220 -1.70 14.29 7.51
C ARG A 220 -2.15 15.65 8.01
N HIS A 221 -2.75 16.42 7.14
CA HIS A 221 -3.30 17.74 7.43
C HIS A 221 -4.57 17.94 6.60
N GLU A 222 -5.44 18.84 6.99
CA GLU A 222 -6.69 19.15 6.30
C GLU A 222 -6.47 19.52 4.83
N SER A 223 -5.36 20.21 4.51
CA SER A 223 -5.00 20.64 3.15
C SER A 223 -4.19 19.63 2.34
N THR A 224 -3.80 18.49 2.91
CA THR A 224 -2.93 17.51 2.24
C THR A 224 -3.61 16.17 1.91
N GLY A 225 -4.88 16.00 2.27
CA GLY A 225 -5.65 14.77 2.02
C GLY A 225 -6.07 14.60 0.56
N LEU A 226 -6.33 13.37 0.14
CA LEU A 226 -6.89 13.07 -1.19
C LEU A 226 -8.26 13.75 -1.43
N ARG A 227 -9.02 14.01 -0.36
CA ARG A 227 -10.33 14.68 -0.42
C ARG A 227 -10.24 16.14 -0.88
N PHE A 228 -9.04 16.72 -0.88
CA PHE A 228 -8.78 18.10 -1.28
C PHE A 228 -8.23 18.27 -2.69
N ASP A 229 -8.25 17.19 -3.49
CA ASP A 229 -8.04 17.32 -4.92
C ASP A 229 -9.42 17.40 -5.63
N PRO A 230 -9.97 18.62 -5.85
CA PRO A 230 -11.30 18.80 -6.42
C PRO A 230 -11.41 18.29 -7.85
N LYS A 231 -10.26 18.09 -8.52
CA LYS A 231 -10.20 17.61 -9.89
C LYS A 231 -10.08 16.09 -9.99
N MET A 232 -9.94 15.37 -8.88
CA MET A 232 -9.83 13.93 -8.91
C MET A 232 -11.09 13.27 -9.51
N ASP A 233 -12.26 13.76 -9.14
CA ASP A 233 -13.53 13.23 -9.67
C ASP A 233 -13.75 13.57 -11.14
N GLU A 234 -13.26 14.72 -11.62
CA GLU A 234 -13.33 15.12 -13.01
C GLU A 234 -12.41 14.27 -13.88
N ARG A 235 -11.14 14.09 -13.49
CA ARG A 235 -10.15 13.34 -14.28
C ARG A 235 -10.30 11.82 -14.18
N ARG A 236 -11.05 11.30 -13.16
CA ARG A 236 -11.34 9.86 -12.96
C ARG A 236 -10.14 8.97 -12.73
N TRP A 237 -9.04 9.53 -12.26
CA TRP A 237 -7.85 8.81 -11.85
C TRP A 237 -7.11 9.57 -10.73
N PHE A 238 -6.24 8.88 -10.03
CA PHE A 238 -5.39 9.45 -8.98
C PHE A 238 -4.01 8.78 -8.98
N ILE A 239 -3.08 9.33 -8.22
CA ILE A 239 -1.76 8.77 -7.98
C ILE A 239 -1.77 8.15 -6.59
N PRO A 240 -1.72 6.81 -6.45
CA PRO A 240 -1.79 6.13 -5.16
C PRO A 240 -0.64 6.55 -4.23
N GLU A 241 0.54 6.69 -4.81
CA GLU A 241 1.76 7.09 -4.12
C GLU A 241 2.34 8.35 -4.74
N SER A 242 2.03 9.47 -4.12
CA SER A 242 2.39 10.79 -4.66
C SER A 242 3.85 11.20 -4.43
N ILE A 243 4.74 10.30 -3.95
CA ILE A 243 6.18 10.55 -3.81
C ILE A 243 7.02 9.50 -4.52
N VAL A 244 8.02 9.95 -5.23
CA VAL A 244 9.05 9.11 -5.87
C VAL A 244 10.40 9.49 -5.27
N ILE A 245 11.07 8.54 -4.62
CA ILE A 245 12.41 8.72 -4.08
C ILE A 245 13.41 8.35 -5.16
N ALA A 246 14.08 9.35 -5.73
CA ALA A 246 15.08 9.16 -6.77
C ALA A 246 16.48 8.78 -6.21
N GLY A 247 16.63 8.83 -4.87
CA GLY A 247 17.90 8.53 -4.24
C GLY A 247 18.94 9.62 -4.46
N LYS A 248 20.18 9.20 -4.75
CA LYS A 248 21.30 10.11 -5.06
C LYS A 248 21.39 10.33 -6.56
N ILE A 249 21.45 11.59 -6.97
CA ILE A 249 21.49 11.99 -8.38
C ILE A 249 22.61 13.03 -8.60
N SER A 250 23.14 13.07 -9.82
CA SER A 250 24.13 14.09 -10.19
C SER A 250 23.46 15.18 -11.06
N PRO A 251 23.88 16.46 -10.94
CA PRO A 251 23.40 17.51 -11.81
C PRO A 251 23.65 17.20 -13.29
N ASN A 252 22.71 17.59 -14.15
CA ASN A 252 22.74 17.40 -15.59
C ASN A 252 22.80 15.94 -16.07
N LYS A 253 22.70 14.96 -15.17
CA LYS A 253 22.54 13.55 -15.54
C LYS A 253 21.09 13.14 -15.38
N PRO A 254 20.43 12.60 -16.44
CA PRO A 254 19.05 12.14 -16.34
C PRO A 254 18.98 10.86 -15.50
N VAL A 255 17.95 10.76 -14.68
CA VAL A 255 17.56 9.55 -13.94
C VAL A 255 16.19 9.07 -14.41
N GLU A 256 16.03 7.78 -14.63
CA GLU A 256 14.76 7.17 -15.00
C GLU A 256 13.94 6.85 -13.76
N LEU A 257 12.70 7.31 -13.76
CA LEU A 257 11.77 7.20 -12.65
C LEU A 257 10.45 6.64 -13.15
N GLU A 258 9.69 6.10 -12.23
CA GLU A 258 8.38 5.53 -12.50
C GLU A 258 7.36 6.02 -11.47
N VAL A 259 6.16 6.33 -11.96
CA VAL A 259 4.99 6.60 -11.14
C VAL A 259 3.81 5.82 -11.67
N GLU A 260 2.92 5.41 -10.78
CA GLU A 260 1.69 4.72 -11.16
C GLU A 260 0.50 5.67 -11.00
N ILE A 261 -0.39 5.68 -11.98
CA ILE A 261 -1.72 6.27 -11.86
C ILE A 261 -2.77 5.17 -11.85
N GLU A 262 -3.84 5.38 -11.11
CA GLU A 262 -4.90 4.39 -10.93
C GLU A 262 -6.26 5.02 -11.21
N SER A 263 -7.12 4.27 -11.90
CA SER A 263 -8.49 4.69 -12.12
C SER A 263 -9.26 4.83 -10.81
N SER A 264 -9.98 5.94 -10.64
CA SER A 264 -10.90 6.16 -9.51
C SER A 264 -12.30 5.58 -9.75
N VAL A 265 -12.55 5.00 -10.92
CA VAL A 265 -13.88 4.46 -11.27
C VAL A 265 -14.10 3.13 -10.57
N THR A 266 -15.24 3.00 -9.89
CA THR A 266 -15.64 1.76 -9.21
C THR A 266 -15.80 0.62 -10.21
N LYS A 267 -15.35 -0.58 -9.83
CA LYS A 267 -15.49 -1.79 -10.65
C LYS A 267 -16.92 -1.96 -11.15
N GLY A 268 -17.07 -2.19 -12.45
CA GLY A 268 -18.38 -2.36 -13.11
C GLY A 268 -18.98 -1.07 -13.69
N LYS A 269 -18.38 0.09 -13.48
CA LYS A 269 -18.75 1.33 -14.18
C LYS A 269 -17.83 1.56 -15.38
N THR A 270 -18.37 2.22 -16.42
CA THR A 270 -17.61 2.56 -17.63
C THR A 270 -16.51 3.56 -17.30
N GLN A 271 -15.28 3.22 -17.66
CA GLN A 271 -14.14 4.12 -17.57
C GLN A 271 -14.27 5.21 -18.65
N PRO A 272 -13.97 6.47 -18.34
CA PRO A 272 -13.90 7.50 -19.36
C PRO A 272 -12.73 7.22 -20.32
N THR A 273 -12.90 7.53 -21.58
CA THR A 273 -11.81 7.45 -22.57
C THR A 273 -10.72 8.45 -22.22
N GLY A 274 -9.45 8.07 -22.44
CA GLY A 274 -8.30 8.97 -22.34
C GLY A 274 -7.72 9.18 -20.93
N TRP A 275 -8.28 8.57 -19.89
CA TRP A 275 -7.70 8.64 -18.54
C TRP A 275 -6.31 7.98 -18.48
N ASP A 276 -6.07 6.99 -19.33
CA ASP A 276 -4.85 6.19 -19.47
C ASP A 276 -3.91 6.69 -20.57
N THR A 277 -4.31 7.72 -21.31
CA THR A 277 -3.50 8.35 -22.36
C THR A 277 -2.66 9.46 -21.76
N ILE A 278 -1.37 9.19 -21.52
CA ILE A 278 -0.43 10.15 -20.95
C ILE A 278 0.00 11.13 -22.05
N ARG A 279 -0.32 12.41 -21.89
CA ARG A 279 0.05 13.49 -22.80
C ARG A 279 1.44 14.02 -22.53
N SER A 280 1.77 14.22 -21.24
CA SER A 280 3.08 14.70 -20.84
C SER A 280 3.35 14.46 -19.34
N VAL A 281 4.63 14.51 -19.00
CA VAL A 281 5.12 14.60 -17.63
C VAL A 281 5.91 15.90 -17.52
N GLN A 282 5.51 16.81 -16.65
CA GLN A 282 6.06 18.17 -16.58
C GLN A 282 6.58 18.48 -15.19
N SER A 283 7.83 18.91 -15.09
CA SER A 283 8.31 19.51 -13.86
C SER A 283 7.69 20.89 -13.65
N LEU A 284 7.25 21.15 -12.41
CA LEU A 284 6.78 22.46 -11.98
C LEU A 284 7.87 23.24 -11.22
N ASP A 285 9.09 22.68 -11.11
CA ASP A 285 10.26 23.32 -10.57
C ASP A 285 11.20 23.74 -11.72
N ALA A 286 11.56 25.01 -11.77
CA ALA A 286 12.40 25.60 -12.82
C ALA A 286 13.83 25.02 -12.90
N ASN A 287 14.30 24.41 -11.83
CA ASN A 287 15.64 23.80 -11.77
C ASN A 287 15.64 22.33 -12.21
N THR A 288 14.50 21.79 -12.60
CA THR A 288 14.40 20.42 -13.04
C THR A 288 13.65 20.31 -14.38
N LYS A 289 14.02 19.32 -15.17
CA LYS A 289 13.40 18.99 -16.46
C LYS A 289 12.92 17.54 -16.44
N THR A 290 11.79 17.30 -17.06
CA THR A 290 11.23 15.94 -17.22
C THR A 290 11.00 15.61 -18.68
N GLU A 291 11.08 14.33 -19.02
CA GLU A 291 10.80 13.78 -20.34
C GLU A 291 10.02 12.47 -20.16
N LEU A 292 8.85 12.36 -20.79
CA LEU A 292 8.09 11.11 -20.83
C LEU A 292 8.84 10.08 -21.69
N ILE A 293 9.10 8.88 -21.11
CA ILE A 293 9.73 7.76 -21.83
C ILE A 293 8.63 6.86 -22.41
N SER A 294 7.76 6.36 -21.54
CA SER A 294 6.71 5.42 -21.93
C SER A 294 5.57 5.41 -20.93
N SER A 295 4.43 4.88 -21.35
CA SER A 295 3.35 4.53 -20.46
C SER A 295 2.78 3.16 -20.84
N LYS A 296 2.46 2.35 -19.85
CA LYS A 296 1.91 1.00 -20.05
C LYS A 296 0.71 0.80 -19.13
N ARG A 297 -0.43 0.49 -19.75
CA ARG A 297 -1.64 0.15 -19.01
C ARG A 297 -1.63 -1.33 -18.59
N GLU A 298 -1.97 -1.58 -17.32
CA GLU A 298 -2.15 -2.90 -16.74
C GLU A 298 -3.47 -2.91 -15.93
N GLY A 299 -4.54 -3.30 -16.59
CA GLY A 299 -5.89 -3.28 -15.98
C GLY A 299 -6.42 -1.87 -15.73
N ASP A 300 -6.60 -1.52 -14.46
CA ASP A 300 -7.05 -0.21 -13.99
C ASP A 300 -5.90 0.71 -13.53
N ARG A 301 -4.67 0.35 -13.87
CA ARG A 301 -3.45 1.11 -13.60
C ARG A 301 -2.70 1.46 -14.87
N VAL A 302 -1.99 2.57 -14.83
CA VAL A 302 -1.02 2.94 -15.87
C VAL A 302 0.31 3.24 -15.19
N ARG A 303 1.33 2.53 -15.63
CA ARG A 303 2.71 2.75 -15.22
C ARG A 303 3.33 3.76 -16.16
N VAL A 304 3.79 4.89 -15.61
CA VAL A 304 4.35 6.03 -16.36
C VAL A 304 5.83 6.12 -16.07
N GLN A 305 6.65 5.90 -17.08
CA GLN A 305 8.11 6.02 -17.00
C GLN A 305 8.55 7.37 -17.57
N PHE A 306 9.40 8.07 -16.85
CA PHE A 306 9.92 9.38 -17.26
C PHE A 306 11.36 9.60 -16.79
N ARG A 307 12.07 10.49 -17.47
CA ARG A 307 13.38 10.98 -17.03
C ARG A 307 13.22 12.27 -16.26
N LEU A 308 14.00 12.41 -15.20
CA LEU A 308 14.19 13.65 -14.49
C LEU A 308 15.67 14.07 -14.62
N THR A 309 15.89 15.34 -14.93
CA THR A 309 17.22 15.97 -14.94
C THR A 309 17.19 17.18 -14.03
N VAL A 310 18.07 17.23 -13.04
CA VAL A 310 18.32 18.44 -12.23
C VAL A 310 19.31 19.31 -12.97
N LEU A 311 18.89 20.50 -13.40
CA LEU A 311 19.69 21.41 -14.23
C LEU A 311 20.70 22.20 -13.38
N LYS A 312 20.24 22.73 -12.25
CA LYS A 312 21.03 23.43 -11.24
C LYS A 312 20.41 23.15 -9.87
N SER A 313 21.26 22.93 -8.90
CA SER A 313 20.84 22.94 -7.51
C SER A 313 21.93 23.56 -6.66
N ASN A 314 21.61 24.63 -5.96
CA ASN A 314 22.47 25.19 -4.90
C ASN A 314 22.26 24.41 -3.58
N ASN A 315 21.29 23.51 -3.55
CA ASN A 315 20.92 22.69 -2.40
C ASN A 315 21.28 21.22 -2.67
N ALA A 316 21.80 20.56 -1.67
CA ALA A 316 22.05 19.12 -1.72
C ALA A 316 20.76 18.28 -1.71
N PHE A 317 19.59 18.92 -1.64
CA PHE A 317 18.29 18.29 -1.62
C PHE A 317 17.33 18.94 -2.63
N VAL A 318 16.63 18.12 -3.40
CA VAL A 318 15.61 18.54 -4.36
C VAL A 318 14.28 17.90 -3.97
N TYR A 319 13.23 18.72 -3.93
CA TYR A 319 11.85 18.31 -3.80
C TYR A 319 11.05 18.96 -4.94
N ALA A 320 10.91 18.22 -6.04
CA ALA A 320 10.32 18.72 -7.28
C ALA A 320 8.88 18.25 -7.47
N PRO A 321 7.89 19.15 -7.57
CA PRO A 321 6.54 18.79 -7.95
C PRO A 321 6.48 18.47 -9.44
N ILE A 322 5.89 17.32 -9.78
CA ILE A 322 5.75 16.80 -11.15
C ILE A 322 4.27 16.67 -11.49
N ALA A 323 3.88 17.25 -12.60
CA ALA A 323 2.53 17.13 -13.16
C ALA A 323 2.49 15.97 -14.16
N ILE A 324 1.58 15.03 -13.94
CA ILE A 324 1.20 13.99 -14.91
C ILE A 324 -0.07 14.49 -15.62
N VAL A 325 0.01 14.64 -16.92
CA VAL A 325 -1.09 15.14 -17.74
C VAL A 325 -1.66 14.03 -18.60
N THR A 326 -2.95 13.76 -18.47
CA THR A 326 -3.70 12.85 -19.34
C THR A 326 -4.72 13.63 -20.17
N GLU A 327 -5.49 12.95 -21.00
CA GLU A 327 -6.59 13.59 -21.72
C GLU A 327 -7.73 14.06 -20.81
N THR A 328 -7.89 13.40 -19.66
CA THR A 328 -8.98 13.73 -18.72
C THR A 328 -8.58 14.72 -17.63
N GLY A 329 -7.28 15.06 -17.51
CA GLY A 329 -6.84 16.06 -16.55
C GLY A 329 -5.42 15.86 -16.02
N THR A 330 -5.07 16.62 -14.98
CA THR A 330 -3.71 16.68 -14.43
C THR A 330 -3.69 16.21 -12.98
N GLY A 331 -2.77 15.31 -12.63
CA GLY A 331 -2.44 14.93 -11.26
C GLY A 331 -1.01 15.35 -10.90
N ARG A 332 -0.70 15.36 -9.59
CA ARG A 332 0.64 15.74 -9.11
C ARG A 332 1.26 14.62 -8.28
N CYS A 333 2.53 14.37 -8.52
CA CYS A 333 3.42 13.66 -7.62
C CYS A 333 4.63 14.53 -7.30
N PHE A 334 5.50 14.05 -6.43
CA PHE A 334 6.70 14.75 -6.00
C PHE A 334 7.90 13.82 -6.17
N VAL A 335 9.01 14.37 -6.63
CA VAL A 335 10.28 13.65 -6.66
C VAL A 335 11.18 14.25 -5.60
N ALA A 336 11.68 13.39 -4.70
CA ALA A 336 12.69 13.77 -3.72
C ALA A 336 14.03 13.11 -4.06
N ALA A 337 15.10 13.91 -4.08
CA ALA A 337 16.43 13.46 -4.43
C ALA A 337 17.51 14.16 -3.59
N VAL A 338 18.62 13.45 -3.35
CA VAL A 338 19.87 14.03 -2.86
C VAL A 338 20.73 14.34 -4.08
N VAL A 339 21.18 15.58 -4.19
CA VAL A 339 22.06 16.01 -5.27
C VAL A 339 23.51 15.87 -4.81
N GLU A 340 24.26 15.00 -5.48
CA GLU A 340 25.70 14.85 -5.28
C GLU A 340 26.44 15.57 -6.42
N PRO A 341 27.51 16.31 -6.10
CA PRO A 341 28.28 17.07 -7.08
C PRO A 341 28.93 16.21 -8.17
#